data_a250d6496dfb90e8d167b91ca70955c0
#
_entry.id   a250d6496dfb90e8d167b91ca70955c0
#
_cell.length_a   1.000
_cell.length_b   1.000
_cell.length_c   1.000
_cell.angle_alpha   90.00
_cell.angle_beta   90.00
_cell.angle_gamma   90.00
#
_symmetry.space_group_name_H-M   'P 1'
#
loop_
_entity.id
_entity.type
_entity.pdbx_description
1 polymer ?
#
loop_
_entity_poly.entity_id
_entity_poly.type
_entity_poly.pdbx_seq_one_letter_code
_entity_poly.pdbx_strand_id
1 'polypeptide(L)'
;MVSSLKYKNSSTFAINLSGDNGLYGQTALKIRGYAWDYSTGDHALAGVSRSAREADLEIIAYREEGRRSLDTLIEQSTLDMDIQKPGILFIDDWQTDCYIPKIEISTVNPQYIKATLTIVLLNGVWRRGVTTMLQANTATPATSTFLDYPHGYPYDYLRPKPTQYVSNPMPYSVPVSIIYYGPATNPYISIGSNSYKISGVLQEGERIAVNPYDHTVTKIEVNGRRSNVFSSADRGSGIGSGRYIFQPIESGANPVSKIESHKVDVTVWQERMTPPLSSTSRGGGYR
;
A
#
# COMPACT_ATOMS: atom_id res chain seq x y z
N MET A 1 -11.88 20.17 -8.76
CA MET A 1 -10.44 19.80 -8.76
C MET A 1 -10.36 18.46 -9.46
N VAL A 2 -9.58 18.35 -10.55
CA VAL A 2 -9.46 17.11 -11.32
C VAL A 2 -8.59 16.16 -10.47
N SER A 3 -9.15 15.04 -10.06
CA SER A 3 -8.39 13.98 -9.40
C SER A 3 -7.38 13.42 -10.38
N SER A 4 -6.17 13.16 -9.94
CA SER A 4 -5.15 12.48 -10.75
C SER A 4 -5.63 11.06 -11.03
N LEU A 5 -5.72 10.69 -12.31
CA LEU A 5 -6.05 9.35 -12.76
C LEU A 5 -4.85 8.77 -13.50
N LYS A 6 -4.39 7.58 -13.09
CA LYS A 6 -3.20 6.94 -13.64
C LYS A 6 -3.37 5.43 -13.70
N TYR A 7 -2.97 4.84 -14.78
CA TYR A 7 -2.84 3.40 -14.92
C TYR A 7 -1.36 3.00 -14.87
N LYS A 8 -1.04 1.94 -14.16
CA LYS A 8 0.28 1.34 -14.10
C LYS A 8 0.15 -0.14 -14.43
N ASN A 9 0.89 -0.60 -15.43
CA ASN A 9 0.90 -2.00 -15.78
C ASN A 9 1.67 -2.87 -14.76
N SER A 10 1.57 -4.17 -14.89
CA SER A 10 2.28 -5.15 -14.06
C SER A 10 3.81 -5.06 -14.15
N SER A 11 4.35 -4.51 -15.25
CA SER A 11 5.79 -4.33 -15.50
C SER A 11 6.35 -2.98 -15.05
N THR A 12 5.58 -2.20 -14.26
CA THR A 12 5.95 -0.87 -13.72
C THR A 12 5.83 0.33 -14.65
N PHE A 13 5.44 0.14 -15.91
CA PHE A 13 5.15 1.26 -16.81
C PHE A 13 3.86 1.97 -16.39
N ALA A 14 3.85 3.29 -16.41
CA ALA A 14 2.74 4.09 -15.92
C ALA A 14 2.28 5.13 -16.92
N ILE A 15 0.97 5.21 -17.16
CA ILE A 15 0.32 6.16 -18.09
C ILE A 15 -0.60 7.07 -17.28
N ASN A 16 -0.44 8.38 -17.46
CA ASN A 16 -1.34 9.37 -16.89
C ASN A 16 -2.57 9.53 -17.79
N LEU A 17 -3.75 9.46 -17.18
CA LEU A 17 -5.05 9.64 -17.83
C LEU A 17 -5.71 10.97 -17.44
N SER A 18 -4.95 11.91 -16.86
CA SER A 18 -5.44 13.22 -16.39
C SER A 18 -5.11 14.37 -17.33
N GLY A 19 -4.50 14.09 -18.49
CA GLY A 19 -4.27 15.08 -19.54
C GLY A 19 -2.82 15.43 -19.86
N ASP A 20 -1.86 15.14 -18.98
CA ASP A 20 -0.46 15.55 -19.16
C ASP A 20 0.20 14.99 -20.43
N ASN A 21 -0.32 13.87 -20.93
CA ASN A 21 0.14 13.18 -22.13
C ASN A 21 -0.92 13.13 -23.26
N GLY A 22 -1.85 14.08 -23.25
CA GLY A 22 -2.93 14.17 -24.21
C GLY A 22 -4.08 13.16 -24.02
N LEU A 23 -4.05 12.32 -22.98
CA LEU A 23 -5.15 11.42 -22.59
C LEU A 23 -5.97 12.01 -21.46
N TYR A 24 -7.28 12.13 -21.64
CA TYR A 24 -8.21 12.67 -20.67
C TYR A 24 -9.28 11.64 -20.32
N GLY A 25 -9.29 11.14 -19.10
CA GLY A 25 -10.37 10.32 -18.53
C GLY A 25 -11.51 11.21 -18.03
N GLN A 26 -12.62 11.23 -18.75
CA GLN A 26 -13.73 12.16 -18.48
C GLN A 26 -14.57 11.79 -17.27
N THR A 27 -14.67 10.52 -16.92
CA THR A 27 -15.67 10.06 -15.95
C THR A 27 -15.11 9.14 -14.88
N ALA A 28 -14.07 9.59 -14.17
CA ALA A 28 -13.59 8.90 -12.96
C ALA A 28 -14.71 8.64 -11.92
N LEU A 29 -15.88 9.24 -12.08
CA LEU A 29 -17.04 9.04 -11.20
C LEU A 29 -17.64 7.63 -11.30
N LYS A 30 -17.72 7.04 -12.49
CA LYS A 30 -18.24 5.68 -12.68
C LYS A 30 -17.37 4.62 -11.99
N ILE A 31 -16.05 4.85 -11.98
CA ILE A 31 -15.08 3.96 -11.33
C ILE A 31 -15.19 4.01 -9.81
N ARG A 32 -15.66 5.14 -9.26
CA ARG A 32 -15.78 5.36 -7.81
C ARG A 32 -16.98 4.67 -7.15
N GLY A 33 -17.94 4.12 -7.92
CA GLY A 33 -19.04 3.37 -7.35
C GLY A 33 -18.57 2.09 -6.65
N TYR A 34 -19.41 1.50 -5.83
CA TYR A 34 -19.20 0.17 -5.24
C TYR A 34 -20.50 -0.61 -5.20
N ALA A 35 -20.39 -1.92 -5.15
CA ALA A 35 -21.50 -2.83 -4.92
C ALA A 35 -21.05 -3.93 -3.98
N TRP A 36 -21.97 -4.42 -3.17
CA TRP A 36 -21.84 -5.64 -2.39
C TRP A 36 -22.75 -6.68 -2.97
N ASP A 37 -22.26 -7.89 -3.10
CA ASP A 37 -23.11 -9.05 -3.33
C ASP A 37 -23.64 -9.50 -1.98
N TYR A 38 -24.95 -9.64 -1.90
CA TYR A 38 -25.60 -10.05 -0.66
C TYR A 38 -26.79 -10.98 -0.92
N SER A 39 -27.05 -11.83 0.03
CA SER A 39 -28.28 -12.59 0.12
C SER A 39 -29.10 -12.14 1.33
N THR A 40 -30.41 -12.12 1.18
CA THR A 40 -31.34 -11.74 2.25
C THR A 40 -31.94 -12.98 2.92
N GLY A 41 -31.94 -13.01 4.24
CA GLY A 41 -32.77 -13.89 5.06
C GLY A 41 -34.04 -13.16 5.50
N ASP A 42 -34.85 -13.80 6.36
CA ASP A 42 -36.15 -13.27 6.77
C ASP A 42 -36.07 -11.92 7.50
N HIS A 43 -34.98 -11.67 8.26
CA HIS A 43 -34.79 -10.45 9.05
C HIS A 43 -33.34 -9.92 9.05
N ALA A 44 -32.44 -10.49 8.25
CA ALA A 44 -31.05 -10.11 8.21
C ALA A 44 -30.41 -10.43 6.86
N LEU A 45 -29.20 -9.89 6.62
CA LEU A 45 -28.36 -10.32 5.51
C LEU A 45 -27.79 -11.72 5.84
N ALA A 46 -28.04 -12.69 4.96
CA ALA A 46 -27.58 -14.07 5.13
C ALA A 46 -26.13 -14.27 4.66
N GLY A 47 -25.66 -13.46 3.72
CA GLY A 47 -24.30 -13.47 3.23
C GLY A 47 -23.94 -12.12 2.60
N VAL A 48 -22.68 -11.73 2.73
CA VAL A 48 -22.13 -10.50 2.14
C VAL A 48 -20.78 -10.81 1.57
N SER A 49 -20.57 -10.51 0.29
CA SER A 49 -19.27 -10.68 -0.39
C SER A 49 -18.96 -9.52 -1.32
N ARG A 50 -17.72 -9.45 -1.76
CA ARG A 50 -17.24 -8.47 -2.73
C ARG A 50 -16.73 -9.23 -3.95
N SER A 51 -17.32 -8.96 -5.10
CA SER A 51 -16.87 -9.51 -6.37
C SER A 51 -16.06 -8.53 -7.18
N ALA A 52 -15.34 -9.02 -8.16
CA ALA A 52 -14.78 -8.19 -9.20
C ALA A 52 -15.91 -7.41 -9.89
N ARG A 53 -15.62 -6.15 -10.24
CA ARG A 53 -16.62 -5.24 -10.80
C ARG A 53 -16.13 -4.63 -12.10
N GLU A 54 -16.96 -4.59 -13.09
CA GLU A 54 -16.74 -3.85 -14.31
C GLU A 54 -17.17 -2.40 -14.18
N ALA A 55 -16.39 -1.50 -14.75
CA ALA A 55 -16.71 -0.09 -14.85
C ALA A 55 -16.17 0.48 -16.17
N ASP A 56 -16.97 1.28 -16.83
CA ASP A 56 -16.56 1.95 -18.07
C ASP A 56 -15.96 3.32 -17.77
N LEU A 57 -14.82 3.59 -18.38
CA LEU A 57 -14.13 4.86 -18.36
C LEU A 57 -14.05 5.43 -19.78
N GLU A 58 -14.69 6.54 -20.00
CA GLU A 58 -14.53 7.28 -21.26
C GLU A 58 -13.22 8.07 -21.23
N ILE A 59 -12.42 7.92 -22.28
CA ILE A 59 -11.18 8.66 -22.49
C ILE A 59 -11.22 9.43 -23.82
N ILE A 60 -10.56 10.56 -23.83
CA ILE A 60 -10.32 11.34 -25.04
C ILE A 60 -8.82 11.48 -25.24
N ALA A 61 -8.36 11.08 -26.40
CA ALA A 61 -6.99 11.26 -26.85
C ALA A 61 -6.92 12.48 -27.78
N TYR A 62 -6.25 13.52 -27.35
CA TYR A 62 -6.08 14.75 -28.12
C TYR A 62 -4.76 14.77 -28.85
N ARG A 63 -4.80 15.21 -30.12
CA ARG A 63 -3.63 15.40 -30.97
C ARG A 63 -2.82 14.09 -31.16
N GLU A 64 -1.70 14.20 -31.77
CA GLU A 64 -0.80 13.06 -32.03
C GLU A 64 -0.20 12.45 -30.76
N GLU A 65 0.08 13.28 -29.75
CA GLU A 65 0.59 12.82 -28.45
C GLU A 65 -0.42 11.92 -27.72
N GLY A 66 -1.67 12.35 -27.67
CA GLY A 66 -2.73 11.55 -27.06
C GLY A 66 -2.99 10.23 -27.79
N ARG A 67 -2.86 10.22 -29.13
CA ARG A 67 -2.98 8.99 -29.97
C ARG A 67 -1.89 7.99 -29.62
N ARG A 68 -0.63 8.43 -29.57
CA ARG A 68 0.51 7.58 -29.17
C ARG A 68 0.34 7.03 -27.76
N SER A 69 -0.14 7.88 -26.85
CA SER A 69 -0.42 7.45 -25.48
C SER A 69 -1.56 6.43 -25.41
N LEU A 70 -2.59 6.56 -26.28
CA LEU A 70 -3.66 5.57 -26.40
C LEU A 70 -3.15 4.24 -26.95
N ASP A 71 -2.34 4.27 -28.02
CA ASP A 71 -1.72 3.06 -28.56
C ASP A 71 -0.86 2.36 -27.52
N THR A 72 -0.04 3.11 -26.79
CA THR A 72 0.75 2.56 -25.67
C THR A 72 -0.13 1.98 -24.58
N LEU A 73 -1.25 2.61 -24.24
CA LEU A 73 -2.20 2.06 -23.25
C LEU A 73 -2.77 0.72 -23.70
N ILE A 74 -3.14 0.62 -24.99
CA ILE A 74 -3.64 -0.62 -25.60
C ILE A 74 -2.59 -1.73 -25.50
N GLU A 75 -1.35 -1.45 -25.91
CA GLU A 75 -0.25 -2.42 -25.83
C GLU A 75 0.02 -2.90 -24.40
N GLN A 76 0.07 -1.96 -23.44
CA GLN A 76 0.36 -2.30 -22.05
C GLN A 76 -0.80 -3.05 -21.37
N SER A 77 -2.05 -2.71 -21.68
CA SER A 77 -3.21 -3.44 -21.16
C SER A 77 -3.31 -4.85 -21.75
N THR A 78 -2.98 -5.01 -23.05
CA THR A 78 -2.92 -6.32 -23.70
C THR A 78 -1.85 -7.20 -23.06
N LEU A 79 -0.67 -6.64 -22.79
CA LEU A 79 0.41 -7.36 -22.09
C LEU A 79 -0.05 -7.89 -20.73
N ASP A 80 -0.74 -7.08 -19.92
CA ASP A 80 -1.24 -7.49 -18.62
C ASP A 80 -2.25 -8.65 -18.71
N MET A 81 -3.08 -8.65 -19.76
CA MET A 81 -4.03 -9.74 -20.05
C MET A 81 -3.30 -11.02 -20.48
N ASP A 82 -2.30 -10.93 -21.35
CA ASP A 82 -1.55 -12.07 -21.88
C ASP A 82 -0.76 -12.79 -20.79
N ILE A 83 -0.14 -12.03 -19.90
CA ILE A 83 0.64 -12.61 -18.78
C ILE A 83 -0.21 -12.91 -17.53
N GLN A 84 -1.52 -12.61 -17.59
CA GLN A 84 -2.47 -12.79 -16.47
C GLN A 84 -2.02 -12.14 -15.16
N LYS A 85 -1.43 -10.96 -15.25
CA LYS A 85 -1.03 -10.15 -14.08
C LYS A 85 -1.77 -8.82 -14.11
N PRO A 86 -2.49 -8.47 -13.03
CA PRO A 86 -3.25 -7.23 -13.01
C PRO A 86 -2.33 -6.01 -13.04
N GLY A 87 -2.76 -4.98 -13.74
CA GLY A 87 -2.25 -3.64 -13.57
C GLY A 87 -2.87 -2.98 -12.34
N ILE A 88 -2.47 -1.75 -12.06
CA ILE A 88 -2.94 -0.96 -10.93
C ILE A 88 -3.53 0.36 -11.45
N LEU A 89 -4.76 0.63 -11.06
CA LEU A 89 -5.41 1.92 -11.31
C LEU A 89 -5.26 2.82 -10.09
N PHE A 90 -4.83 4.05 -10.31
CA PHE A 90 -4.69 5.06 -9.27
C PHE A 90 -5.70 6.18 -9.47
N ILE A 91 -6.33 6.60 -8.38
CA ILE A 91 -7.06 7.85 -8.26
C ILE A 91 -6.44 8.61 -7.09
N ASP A 92 -5.72 9.69 -7.37
CA ASP A 92 -4.86 10.38 -6.41
C ASP A 92 -3.88 9.39 -5.75
N ASP A 93 -3.90 9.25 -4.41
CA ASP A 93 -3.06 8.31 -3.64
C ASP A 93 -3.72 6.93 -3.45
N TRP A 94 -4.93 6.73 -3.99
CA TRP A 94 -5.67 5.48 -3.85
C TRP A 94 -5.45 4.58 -5.04
N GLN A 95 -5.21 3.31 -4.80
CA GLN A 95 -4.91 2.32 -5.82
C GLN A 95 -5.83 1.10 -5.71
N THR A 96 -6.08 0.45 -6.83
CA THR A 96 -6.80 -0.82 -6.92
C THR A 96 -6.25 -1.67 -8.05
N ASP A 97 -6.24 -2.99 -7.86
CA ASP A 97 -5.81 -3.93 -8.89
C ASP A 97 -6.90 -4.05 -9.95
N CYS A 98 -6.51 -3.98 -11.23
CA CYS A 98 -7.46 -4.03 -12.33
C CYS A 98 -6.91 -4.68 -13.58
N TYR A 99 -7.84 -5.08 -14.47
CA TYR A 99 -7.56 -5.38 -15.87
C TYR A 99 -8.34 -4.43 -16.76
N ILE A 100 -7.84 -4.23 -17.97
CA ILE A 100 -8.55 -3.52 -19.05
C ILE A 100 -8.76 -4.51 -20.20
N PRO A 101 -9.81 -5.34 -20.14
CA PRO A 101 -10.04 -6.37 -21.14
C PRO A 101 -10.58 -5.85 -22.45
N LYS A 102 -11.09 -4.61 -22.50
CA LYS A 102 -11.76 -4.07 -23.67
C LYS A 102 -11.51 -2.57 -23.81
N ILE A 103 -11.22 -2.16 -25.03
CA ILE A 103 -11.12 -0.75 -25.45
C ILE A 103 -11.93 -0.58 -26.73
N GLU A 104 -12.98 0.22 -26.70
CA GLU A 104 -13.83 0.53 -27.84
C GLU A 104 -13.57 1.95 -28.32
N ILE A 105 -13.17 2.10 -29.58
CA ILE A 105 -13.02 3.41 -30.21
C ILE A 105 -14.38 3.83 -30.77
N SER A 106 -14.97 4.87 -30.19
CA SER A 106 -16.30 5.36 -30.55
C SER A 106 -16.27 6.46 -31.61
N THR A 107 -15.23 7.29 -31.62
CA THR A 107 -15.10 8.41 -32.56
C THR A 107 -13.65 8.63 -32.94
N VAL A 108 -13.41 8.76 -34.23
CA VAL A 108 -12.12 9.18 -34.79
C VAL A 108 -12.29 10.50 -35.52
N ASN A 109 -11.61 11.53 -35.04
CA ASN A 109 -11.61 12.87 -35.63
C ASN A 109 -10.16 13.32 -35.81
N PRO A 110 -9.81 14.17 -36.78
CA PRO A 110 -8.45 14.69 -36.96
C PRO A 110 -7.84 15.30 -35.68
N GLN A 111 -8.67 15.87 -34.82
CA GLN A 111 -8.21 16.55 -33.60
C GLN A 111 -8.21 15.65 -32.33
N TYR A 112 -9.09 14.65 -32.29
CA TYR A 112 -9.23 13.78 -31.11
C TYR A 112 -9.78 12.40 -31.49
N ILE A 113 -9.51 11.44 -30.61
CA ILE A 113 -10.13 10.12 -30.62
C ILE A 113 -10.87 9.95 -29.29
N LYS A 114 -12.12 9.45 -29.33
CA LYS A 114 -12.85 9.02 -28.15
C LYS A 114 -12.82 7.51 -28.06
N ALA A 115 -12.51 6.99 -26.88
CA ALA A 115 -12.54 5.58 -26.60
C ALA A 115 -13.18 5.31 -25.23
N THR A 116 -13.78 4.14 -25.09
CA THR A 116 -14.32 3.64 -23.84
C THR A 116 -13.49 2.45 -23.39
N LEU A 117 -12.92 2.53 -22.20
CA LEU A 117 -12.21 1.44 -21.54
C LEU A 117 -13.19 0.71 -20.63
N THR A 118 -13.35 -0.59 -20.80
CA THR A 118 -13.97 -1.44 -19.79
C THR A 118 -12.88 -1.89 -18.81
N ILE A 119 -13.03 -1.52 -17.56
CA ILE A 119 -12.05 -1.81 -16.50
C ILE A 119 -12.67 -2.78 -15.52
N VAL A 120 -12.01 -3.91 -15.29
CA VAL A 120 -12.39 -4.89 -14.27
C VAL A 120 -11.59 -4.64 -13.00
N LEU A 121 -12.26 -4.16 -11.96
CA LEU A 121 -11.69 -3.93 -10.64
C LEU A 121 -11.79 -5.22 -9.82
N LEU A 122 -10.64 -5.83 -9.47
CA LEU A 122 -10.60 -7.21 -8.96
C LEU A 122 -11.09 -7.35 -7.52
N ASN A 123 -10.71 -6.42 -6.66
CA ASN A 123 -10.88 -6.60 -5.20
C ASN A 123 -12.04 -5.80 -4.61
N GLY A 124 -12.73 -4.99 -5.41
CA GLY A 124 -13.82 -4.13 -4.95
C GLY A 124 -13.42 -3.12 -3.85
N VAL A 125 -12.11 -2.95 -3.57
CA VAL A 125 -11.58 -2.01 -2.60
C VAL A 125 -10.46 -1.16 -3.18
N TRP A 126 -10.40 0.07 -2.71
CA TRP A 126 -9.31 0.99 -2.97
C TRP A 126 -8.40 1.04 -1.76
N ARG A 127 -7.10 1.00 -1.99
CA ARG A 127 -6.07 0.96 -0.96
C ARG A 127 -5.19 2.19 -1.04
N ARG A 128 -4.80 2.70 0.11
CA ARG A 128 -3.81 3.77 0.25
C ARG A 128 -2.76 3.35 1.27
N GLY A 129 -1.50 3.29 0.83
CA GLY A 129 -0.37 3.01 1.73
C GLY A 129 0.12 4.28 2.42
N VAL A 130 0.19 4.26 3.74
CA VAL A 130 0.84 5.31 4.53
C VAL A 130 2.07 4.72 5.18
N THR A 131 3.25 5.16 4.73
CA THR A 131 4.53 4.62 5.19
C THR A 131 5.10 5.45 6.33
N THR A 132 5.44 4.79 7.42
CA THR A 132 6.20 5.34 8.55
C THR A 132 7.59 4.73 8.54
N MET A 133 8.61 5.57 8.44
CA MET A 133 10.00 5.17 8.57
C MET A 133 10.38 5.11 10.04
N LEU A 134 10.77 3.93 10.50
CA LEU A 134 11.19 3.69 11.87
C LEU A 134 12.70 3.45 11.87
N GLN A 135 13.38 4.12 12.77
CA GLN A 135 14.82 3.94 12.96
C GLN A 135 15.05 3.35 14.34
N ALA A 136 16.12 2.58 14.47
CA ALA A 136 16.59 2.20 15.78
C ALA A 136 16.77 3.48 16.61
N ASN A 137 16.21 3.49 17.79
CA ASN A 137 16.61 4.47 18.79
C ASN A 137 18.06 4.14 19.20
N THR A 138 19.02 4.51 18.36
CA THR A 138 20.37 4.70 18.83
C THR A 138 20.32 5.93 19.76
N ALA A 139 19.81 5.70 20.96
CA ALA A 139 20.21 6.53 22.06
C ALA A 139 21.72 6.35 22.11
N THR A 140 22.47 7.23 21.46
CA THR A 140 23.80 7.58 21.95
C THR A 140 23.58 7.68 23.45
N PRO A 141 24.29 6.90 24.28
CA PRO A 141 24.31 7.20 25.69
C PRO A 141 24.68 8.68 25.70
N ALA A 142 23.69 9.53 25.99
CA ALA A 142 24.02 10.89 26.26
C ALA A 142 25.07 10.75 27.35
N THR A 143 26.30 11.14 27.03
CA THR A 143 27.24 11.61 28.01
C THR A 143 26.56 12.84 28.59
N SER A 144 25.44 12.58 29.26
CA SER A 144 24.80 13.52 30.11
C SER A 144 25.74 13.64 31.27
N THR A 145 26.54 14.70 31.27
CA THR A 145 26.86 15.36 32.50
C THR A 145 25.54 15.73 33.15
N PHE A 146 24.86 14.71 33.70
CA PHE A 146 23.84 14.94 34.68
C PHE A 146 24.56 15.58 35.86
N LEU A 147 24.08 16.72 36.27
CA LEU A 147 24.35 17.27 37.56
C LEU A 147 24.09 16.14 38.59
N ASP A 148 25.17 15.53 38.98
CA ASP A 148 25.20 14.56 40.06
C ASP A 148 24.86 15.34 41.34
N TYR A 149 23.58 15.36 41.70
CA TYR A 149 23.17 15.87 42.99
C TYR A 149 23.74 14.93 44.06
N PRO A 150 24.49 15.42 45.05
CA PRO A 150 25.23 14.60 46.02
C PRO A 150 24.37 13.79 46.98
N HIS A 151 23.13 13.55 46.67
CA HIS A 151 22.24 12.68 47.43
C HIS A 151 21.76 11.56 46.55
N GLY A 152 22.33 10.38 46.74
CA GLY A 152 21.97 9.15 46.04
C GLY A 152 20.52 8.78 46.28
N TYR A 153 19.64 9.35 45.49
CA TYR A 153 18.28 8.82 45.31
C TYR A 153 18.37 7.69 44.30
N PRO A 154 17.84 6.49 44.62
CA PRO A 154 17.93 5.33 43.76
C PRO A 154 17.00 5.41 42.54
N TYR A 155 16.54 6.56 42.17
CA TYR A 155 15.69 6.80 41.02
C TYR A 155 16.41 7.62 39.95
N ASP A 156 17.10 6.91 39.07
CA ASP A 156 17.54 7.46 37.84
C ASP A 156 16.28 7.84 37.02
N TYR A 157 16.00 9.13 36.88
CA TYR A 157 15.01 9.63 35.95
C TYR A 157 15.51 9.42 34.53
N LEU A 158 15.50 8.17 34.08
CA LEU A 158 15.66 7.84 32.69
C LEU A 158 14.60 8.61 31.91
N ARG A 159 15.01 9.57 31.10
CA ARG A 159 14.08 10.21 30.15
C ARG A 159 13.41 9.08 29.38
N PRO A 160 12.08 8.98 29.41
CA PRO A 160 11.40 7.93 28.66
C PRO A 160 11.82 8.09 27.20
N LYS A 161 12.34 7.00 26.60
CA LYS A 161 12.64 6.98 25.16
C LYS A 161 11.36 7.38 24.43
N PRO A 162 11.42 8.30 23.47
CA PRO A 162 10.23 8.67 22.72
C PRO A 162 9.63 7.40 22.10
N THR A 163 8.44 7.04 22.51
CA THR A 163 7.73 5.88 21.97
C THR A 163 7.33 6.21 20.54
N GLN A 164 7.79 5.41 19.58
CA GLN A 164 7.34 5.52 18.22
C GLN A 164 6.00 4.82 18.08
N TYR A 165 5.15 5.33 17.21
CA TYR A 165 3.82 4.76 16.96
C TYR A 165 3.60 4.54 15.47
N VAL A 166 2.92 3.45 15.15
CA VAL A 166 2.34 3.20 13.83
C VAL A 166 0.84 3.42 13.96
N SER A 167 0.32 4.41 13.23
CA SER A 167 -1.09 4.80 13.33
C SER A 167 -1.92 4.11 12.25
N ASN A 168 -3.00 3.45 12.68
CA ASN A 168 -4.07 2.98 11.82
C ASN A 168 -5.32 3.85 12.05
N PRO A 169 -5.65 4.78 11.14
CA PRO A 169 -6.81 5.65 11.29
C PRO A 169 -8.14 4.99 10.92
N MET A 170 -8.11 3.72 10.47
CA MET A 170 -9.33 2.98 10.14
C MET A 170 -9.97 2.41 11.40
N PRO A 171 -11.32 2.30 11.46
CA PRO A 171 -12.01 1.75 12.62
C PRO A 171 -11.91 0.23 12.77
N TYR A 172 -11.10 -0.41 11.94
CA TYR A 172 -10.86 -1.86 11.93
C TYR A 172 -9.39 -2.17 11.69
N SER A 173 -8.99 -3.40 11.95
CA SER A 173 -7.63 -3.87 11.71
C SER A 173 -7.30 -3.89 10.23
N VAL A 174 -6.11 -3.41 9.85
CA VAL A 174 -5.68 -3.32 8.44
C VAL A 174 -4.36 -4.03 8.21
N PRO A 175 -4.14 -4.54 6.99
CA PRO A 175 -2.87 -5.16 6.62
C PRO A 175 -1.71 -4.17 6.70
N VAL A 176 -0.52 -4.69 6.98
CA VAL A 176 0.72 -3.91 7.06
C VAL A 176 1.82 -4.56 6.23
N SER A 177 2.44 -3.78 5.35
CA SER A 177 3.67 -4.18 4.65
C SER A 177 4.87 -3.68 5.43
N ILE A 178 5.93 -4.50 5.51
CA ILE A 178 7.14 -4.16 6.24
C ILE A 178 8.35 -4.36 5.34
N ILE A 179 9.27 -3.38 5.35
CA ILE A 179 10.56 -3.51 4.67
C ILE A 179 11.66 -3.37 5.71
N TYR A 180 12.44 -4.42 5.87
CA TYR A 180 13.65 -4.43 6.69
C TYR A 180 14.86 -4.11 5.83
N TYR A 181 15.72 -3.23 6.28
CA TYR A 181 16.96 -2.86 5.61
C TYR A 181 18.17 -3.43 6.36
N GLY A 182 19.16 -3.91 5.61
CA GLY A 182 20.44 -4.33 6.15
C GLY A 182 21.38 -3.13 6.44
N PRO A 183 22.41 -3.34 7.26
CA PRO A 183 22.79 -4.64 7.87
C PRO A 183 21.90 -5.00 9.08
N ALA A 184 21.49 -6.27 9.18
CA ALA A 184 20.70 -6.75 10.29
C ALA A 184 20.82 -8.28 10.48
N THR A 185 20.82 -8.76 11.71
CA THR A 185 20.76 -10.19 12.03
C THR A 185 19.43 -10.48 12.71
N ASN A 186 18.66 -11.43 12.17
CA ASN A 186 17.31 -11.77 12.63
C ASN A 186 16.42 -10.53 12.81
N PRO A 187 16.21 -9.73 11.73
CA PRO A 187 15.48 -8.48 11.83
C PRO A 187 14.07 -8.69 12.41
N TYR A 188 13.68 -7.82 13.33
CA TYR A 188 12.34 -7.85 13.89
C TYR A 188 11.89 -6.46 14.34
N ILE A 189 10.57 -6.31 14.41
CA ILE A 189 9.88 -5.15 14.98
C ILE A 189 8.67 -5.64 15.77
N SER A 190 8.39 -5.02 16.91
CA SER A 190 7.17 -5.27 17.66
C SER A 190 6.25 -4.06 17.58
N ILE A 191 5.06 -4.25 17.02
CA ILE A 191 4.03 -3.23 16.87
C ILE A 191 2.78 -3.70 17.64
N GLY A 192 2.32 -2.91 18.59
CA GLY A 192 1.25 -3.33 19.49
C GLY A 192 1.62 -4.61 20.23
N SER A 193 0.77 -5.61 20.15
CA SER A 193 0.95 -6.92 20.81
C SER A 193 1.67 -7.96 19.94
N ASN A 194 1.99 -7.64 18.65
CA ASN A 194 2.58 -8.61 17.72
C ASN A 194 4.04 -8.31 17.40
N SER A 195 4.85 -9.38 17.31
CA SER A 195 6.24 -9.34 16.87
C SER A 195 6.37 -9.87 15.44
N TYR A 196 6.88 -9.04 14.55
CA TYR A 196 7.15 -9.37 13.15
C TYR A 196 8.64 -9.69 13.04
N LYS A 197 8.98 -10.98 12.96
CA LYS A 197 10.36 -11.45 12.98
C LYS A 197 10.69 -12.30 11.76
N ILE A 198 11.91 -12.14 11.25
CA ILE A 198 12.46 -12.95 10.18
C ILE A 198 13.83 -13.44 10.62
N SER A 199 14.06 -14.74 10.52
CA SER A 199 15.36 -15.34 10.85
C SER A 199 16.30 -15.24 9.65
N GLY A 200 17.55 -14.84 9.89
CA GLY A 200 18.57 -14.71 8.84
C GLY A 200 19.40 -13.44 8.95
N VAL A 201 20.31 -13.28 8.01
CA VAL A 201 21.24 -12.14 7.96
C VAL A 201 20.95 -11.34 6.70
N LEU A 202 20.84 -10.03 6.87
CA LEU A 202 20.82 -9.02 5.81
C LEU A 202 22.15 -8.30 5.79
N GLN A 203 22.79 -8.27 4.64
CA GLN A 203 23.99 -7.48 4.42
C GLN A 203 23.62 -6.01 4.12
N GLU A 204 24.61 -5.14 4.14
CA GLU A 204 24.44 -3.75 3.76
C GLU A 204 23.88 -3.64 2.32
N GLY A 205 22.84 -2.82 2.12
CA GLY A 205 22.16 -2.63 0.84
C GLY A 205 21.13 -3.73 0.49
N GLU A 206 21.07 -4.84 1.23
CA GLU A 206 20.01 -5.83 1.09
C GLU A 206 18.75 -5.39 1.84
N ARG A 207 17.60 -5.92 1.42
CA ARG A 207 16.32 -5.68 2.10
C ARG A 207 15.40 -6.90 2.03
N ILE A 208 14.53 -7.05 3.02
CA ILE A 208 13.43 -8.00 3.00
C ILE A 208 12.12 -7.24 2.97
N ALA A 209 11.26 -7.58 2.00
CA ALA A 209 9.91 -7.03 1.86
C ALA A 209 8.86 -8.07 2.25
N VAL A 210 7.97 -7.70 3.17
CA VAL A 210 6.80 -8.49 3.59
C VAL A 210 5.57 -7.89 2.93
N ASN A 211 4.89 -8.68 2.10
CA ASN A 211 3.63 -8.29 1.45
C ASN A 211 2.47 -9.10 2.05
N PRO A 212 1.52 -8.45 2.76
CA PRO A 212 0.41 -9.14 3.40
C PRO A 212 -0.66 -9.61 2.41
N TYR A 213 -0.76 -9.02 1.22
CA TYR A 213 -1.79 -9.38 0.22
C TYR A 213 -1.45 -10.66 -0.54
N ASP A 214 -0.20 -10.78 -0.96
CA ASP A 214 0.29 -11.97 -1.65
C ASP A 214 0.83 -13.03 -0.69
N HIS A 215 0.84 -12.74 0.62
CA HIS A 215 1.47 -13.57 1.65
C HIS A 215 2.91 -13.95 1.30
N THR A 216 3.68 -12.99 0.79
CA THR A 216 5.06 -13.21 0.38
C THR A 216 6.05 -12.52 1.29
N VAL A 217 7.21 -13.16 1.49
CA VAL A 217 8.37 -12.59 2.16
C VAL A 217 9.55 -12.74 1.21
N THR A 218 10.01 -11.61 0.66
CA THR A 218 11.00 -11.61 -0.41
C THR A 218 12.26 -10.87 0.02
N LYS A 219 13.40 -11.57 -0.02
CA LYS A 219 14.72 -10.94 0.11
C LYS A 219 15.12 -10.37 -1.25
N ILE A 220 15.61 -9.14 -1.25
CA ILE A 220 16.13 -8.43 -2.42
C ILE A 220 17.58 -8.09 -2.15
N GLU A 221 18.46 -8.69 -2.93
CA GLU A 221 19.91 -8.48 -2.86
C GLU A 221 20.32 -7.14 -3.53
N VAL A 222 21.53 -6.70 -3.29
CA VAL A 222 22.08 -5.45 -3.87
C VAL A 222 22.05 -5.46 -5.40
N ASN A 223 22.28 -6.63 -6.02
CA ASN A 223 22.23 -6.82 -7.47
C ASN A 223 20.79 -6.87 -8.04
N GLY A 224 19.75 -6.72 -7.19
CA GLY A 224 18.35 -6.80 -7.57
C GLY A 224 17.76 -8.22 -7.62
N ARG A 225 18.56 -9.26 -7.37
CA ARG A 225 18.07 -10.64 -7.30
C ARG A 225 17.03 -10.77 -6.19
N ARG A 226 15.94 -11.46 -6.50
CA ARG A 226 14.85 -11.72 -5.55
C ARG A 226 14.80 -13.18 -5.17
N SER A 227 14.67 -13.46 -3.88
CA SER A 227 14.51 -14.81 -3.35
C SER A 227 13.37 -14.86 -2.35
N ASN A 228 12.58 -15.93 -2.38
CA ASN A 228 11.53 -16.16 -1.41
C ASN A 228 12.14 -16.69 -0.11
N VAL A 229 11.94 -15.95 0.97
CA VAL A 229 12.42 -16.30 2.32
C VAL A 229 11.26 -16.48 3.31
N PHE A 230 10.09 -16.84 2.81
CA PHE A 230 8.89 -17.07 3.61
C PHE A 230 9.09 -18.10 4.74
N SER A 231 9.90 -19.15 4.49
CA SER A 231 10.21 -20.17 5.49
C SER A 231 10.98 -19.63 6.71
N SER A 232 11.68 -18.52 6.54
CA SER A 232 12.47 -17.86 7.61
C SER A 232 11.63 -16.91 8.46
N ALA A 233 10.38 -16.60 8.05
CA ALA A 233 9.49 -15.73 8.78
C ALA A 233 8.80 -16.46 9.94
N ASP A 234 8.68 -15.77 11.08
CA ASP A 234 7.92 -16.29 12.22
C ASP A 234 6.40 -16.20 11.89
N ARG A 235 5.73 -17.32 12.01
CA ARG A 235 4.30 -17.45 11.70
C ARG A 235 3.45 -17.76 12.93
N GLY A 236 4.07 -18.08 14.06
CA GLY A 236 3.36 -18.50 15.25
C GLY A 236 2.33 -19.61 14.94
N SER A 237 1.16 -19.51 15.53
CA SER A 237 -0.02 -20.34 15.20
C SER A 237 -1.01 -19.62 14.28
N GLY A 238 -0.59 -18.53 13.62
CA GLY A 238 -1.44 -17.71 12.75
C GLY A 238 -1.86 -16.37 13.37
N ILE A 239 -2.93 -15.80 12.86
CA ILE A 239 -3.48 -14.52 13.33
C ILE A 239 -3.82 -14.61 14.82
N GLY A 240 -3.45 -13.58 15.59
CA GLY A 240 -3.68 -13.51 17.03
C GLY A 240 -2.64 -14.22 17.90
N SER A 241 -1.64 -14.88 17.30
CA SER A 241 -0.59 -15.61 18.06
C SER A 241 0.44 -14.68 18.71
N GLY A 242 0.43 -13.39 18.41
CA GLY A 242 1.45 -12.42 18.86
C GLY A 242 2.79 -12.51 18.11
N ARG A 243 2.93 -13.42 17.14
CA ARG A 243 4.15 -13.64 16.34
C ARG A 243 3.89 -13.90 14.86
N TYR A 244 2.72 -13.53 14.36
CA TYR A 244 2.38 -13.79 12.96
C TYR A 244 2.90 -12.67 12.06
N ILE A 245 3.73 -13.02 11.04
CA ILE A 245 4.39 -12.05 10.15
C ILE A 245 3.40 -11.21 9.32
N PHE A 246 2.19 -11.70 9.05
CA PHE A 246 1.14 -10.98 8.32
C PHE A 246 0.00 -10.53 9.25
N GLN A 247 0.27 -10.38 10.55
CA GLN A 247 -0.72 -9.88 11.50
C GLN A 247 -1.18 -8.48 11.09
N PRO A 248 -2.48 -8.24 10.89
CA PRO A 248 -3.02 -6.90 10.75
C PRO A 248 -2.80 -6.07 12.02
N ILE A 249 -2.61 -4.77 11.87
CA ILE A 249 -2.53 -3.85 13.02
C ILE A 249 -3.91 -3.32 13.39
N GLU A 250 -4.13 -3.19 14.68
CA GLU A 250 -5.40 -2.72 15.25
C GLU A 250 -5.65 -1.23 14.97
N SER A 251 -6.91 -0.80 15.12
CA SER A 251 -7.30 0.60 15.01
C SER A 251 -6.60 1.47 16.05
N GLY A 252 -6.24 2.69 15.68
CA GLY A 252 -5.63 3.67 16.55
C GLY A 252 -4.10 3.70 16.50
N ALA A 253 -3.49 4.20 17.57
CA ALA A 253 -2.04 4.33 17.71
C ALA A 253 -1.44 3.04 18.29
N ASN A 254 -0.66 2.34 17.48
CA ASN A 254 0.01 1.11 17.89
C ASN A 254 1.46 1.41 18.30
N PRO A 255 1.83 1.20 19.56
CA PRO A 255 3.18 1.49 20.04
C PRO A 255 4.20 0.54 19.40
N VAL A 256 5.36 1.09 19.03
CA VAL A 256 6.51 0.32 18.56
C VAL A 256 7.43 0.10 19.76
N SER A 257 7.49 -1.14 20.26
CA SER A 257 8.20 -1.44 21.50
C SER A 257 9.63 -1.92 21.32
N LYS A 258 9.98 -2.47 20.15
CA LYS A 258 11.34 -2.92 19.83
C LYS A 258 11.67 -2.70 18.37
N ILE A 259 12.75 -1.98 18.14
CA ILE A 259 13.48 -1.94 16.88
C ILE A 259 14.93 -2.17 17.24
N GLU A 260 15.55 -3.22 16.68
CA GLU A 260 17.00 -3.36 16.77
C GLU A 260 17.70 -2.34 15.86
N SER A 261 19.01 -2.39 15.78
CA SER A 261 19.88 -1.38 15.15
C SER A 261 19.70 -1.16 13.63
N HIS A 262 18.54 -1.53 13.06
CA HIS A 262 18.27 -1.44 11.63
C HIS A 262 17.08 -0.52 11.31
N LYS A 263 17.05 -0.01 10.11
CA LYS A 263 15.95 0.79 9.56
C LYS A 263 14.81 -0.13 9.13
N VAL A 264 13.57 0.27 9.44
CA VAL A 264 12.35 -0.45 9.04
C VAL A 264 11.35 0.55 8.48
N ASP A 265 10.80 0.26 7.32
CA ASP A 265 9.66 0.99 6.78
C ASP A 265 8.39 0.15 7.00
N VAL A 266 7.40 0.75 7.64
CA VAL A 266 6.10 0.13 7.90
C VAL A 266 5.03 0.88 7.12
N THR A 267 4.37 0.19 6.19
CA THR A 267 3.29 0.75 5.38
C THR A 267 1.95 0.20 5.85
N VAL A 268 1.12 1.07 6.39
CA VAL A 268 -0.26 0.76 6.80
C VAL A 268 -1.17 0.94 5.60
N TRP A 269 -1.93 -0.10 5.26
CA TRP A 269 -2.84 -0.08 4.12
C TRP A 269 -4.25 0.29 4.55
N GLN A 270 -4.61 1.55 4.33
CA GLN A 270 -5.99 2.01 4.48
C GLN A 270 -6.83 1.46 3.34
N GLU A 271 -7.97 0.87 3.64
CA GLU A 271 -8.88 0.32 2.65
C GLU A 271 -10.21 1.07 2.66
N ARG A 272 -10.75 1.34 1.48
CA ARG A 272 -12.07 1.96 1.31
C ARG A 272 -12.77 1.35 0.09
N MET A 273 -14.10 1.37 0.12
CA MET A 273 -14.90 0.92 -1.03
C MET A 273 -14.82 1.90 -2.20
N THR A 274 -14.58 3.18 -1.92
CA THR A 274 -14.42 4.22 -2.94
C THR A 274 -13.31 5.19 -2.52
N PRO A 275 -12.55 5.75 -3.48
CA PRO A 275 -11.66 6.87 -3.19
C PRO A 275 -12.49 8.07 -2.69
N PRO A 276 -11.95 8.92 -1.81
CA PRO A 276 -12.64 10.12 -1.37
C PRO A 276 -13.01 11.02 -2.55
N LEU A 277 -14.20 11.62 -2.51
CA LEU A 277 -14.64 12.58 -3.53
C LEU A 277 -13.96 13.95 -3.37
N SER A 278 -13.57 14.29 -2.14
CA SER A 278 -12.80 15.49 -1.83
C SER A 278 -11.33 15.15 -1.70
N SER A 279 -10.45 15.82 -2.44
CA SER A 279 -9.00 15.79 -2.23
C SER A 279 -8.65 16.54 -0.94
N THR A 280 -9.06 16.03 0.20
CA THR A 280 -8.61 16.54 1.49
C THR A 280 -7.31 15.82 1.85
N SER A 281 -6.19 16.38 1.43
CA SER A 281 -4.95 16.29 2.17
C SER A 281 -5.12 16.99 3.54
N ARG A 282 -5.93 16.44 4.41
CA ARG A 282 -5.92 16.83 5.82
C ARG A 282 -4.81 16.05 6.48
N GLY A 283 -3.64 16.68 6.59
CA GLY A 283 -2.74 16.44 7.69
C GLY A 283 -3.59 16.57 8.96
N GLY A 284 -3.87 15.46 9.62
CA GLY A 284 -4.66 15.42 10.84
C GLY A 284 -3.89 16.08 11.97
N GLY A 285 -4.19 17.34 12.20
CA GLY A 285 -4.03 17.96 13.48
C GLY A 285 -5.35 17.85 14.21
N TYR A 286 -5.56 16.83 15.00
CA TYR A 286 -6.53 16.89 16.09
C TYR A 286 -5.88 17.70 17.22
N ARG A 287 -6.47 18.88 17.50
CA ARG A 287 -6.26 19.60 18.74
C ARG A 287 -6.96 18.89 19.87
#